data_2941cd1b2a477c7601c27be92a67d711
#
_entry.id   2941cd1b2a477c7601c27be92a67d711
#
_cell.length_a   1.000
_cell.length_b   1.000
_cell.length_c   1.000
_cell.angle_alpha   90.00
_cell.angle_beta   90.00
_cell.angle_gamma   90.00
#
_symmetry.space_group_name_H-M   'P 1'
#
loop_
_entity.id
_entity.type
_entity.pdbx_description
1 polymer ?
#
loop_
_entity_poly.entity_id
_entity_poly.type
_entity_poly.pdbx_seq_one_letter_code
_entity_poly.pdbx_strand_id
1 'polypeptide(L)'
;MNIVLTDEHKYFVDGKHFDGVTNIIQLEGGSPGLEWVDPWYLERGQMVHIATALYDLGILDESTVDPRIMGYLTSWKRFREDKPPYKPEHIEVKMVDTLYRYAGTIDRLPLLDIKCGVYKKADIAQLGAYFGLCQANKIDRDLYMGPDARQVVYLDEQGGDPIVDAYTVSQVQAARDSFLCALNWHRFKHSK
;
A
#
# COMPACT_ATOMS: atom_id res chain seq x y z
N MET A 1 -10.47 10.64 -16.38
CA MET A 1 -10.63 10.55 -14.91
C MET A 1 -9.40 11.18 -14.29
N ASN A 2 -9.57 12.23 -13.50
CA ASN A 2 -8.48 12.91 -12.80
C ASN A 2 -8.49 12.49 -11.32
N ILE A 3 -7.40 11.87 -10.84
CA ILE A 3 -7.24 11.42 -9.46
C ILE A 3 -6.25 12.36 -8.77
N VAL A 4 -6.70 13.06 -7.75
CA VAL A 4 -5.89 13.95 -6.92
C VAL A 4 -5.78 13.33 -5.52
N LEU A 5 -4.54 13.17 -5.04
CA LEU A 5 -4.23 12.86 -3.65
C LEU A 5 -3.68 14.14 -3.01
N THR A 6 -4.31 14.60 -1.94
CA THR A 6 -3.87 15.79 -1.20
C THR A 6 -2.77 15.43 -0.19
N ASP A 7 -2.07 16.45 0.33
CA ASP A 7 -1.07 16.28 1.41
C ASP A 7 -1.69 15.69 2.69
N GLU A 8 -3.01 15.88 2.89
CA GLU A 8 -3.78 15.27 3.98
C GLU A 8 -4.21 13.82 3.69
N HIS A 9 -3.66 13.17 2.64
CA HIS A 9 -3.99 11.81 2.19
C HIS A 9 -5.49 11.60 1.87
N LYS A 10 -6.15 12.64 1.33
CA LYS A 10 -7.53 12.56 0.83
C LYS A 10 -7.55 12.39 -0.68
N TYR A 11 -8.36 11.46 -1.16
CA TYR A 11 -8.53 11.23 -2.59
C TYR A 11 -9.72 12.00 -3.13
N PHE A 12 -9.50 12.69 -4.26
CA PHE A 12 -10.57 13.31 -5.04
C PHE A 12 -10.52 12.78 -6.48
N VAL A 13 -11.67 12.39 -6.98
CA VAL A 13 -11.84 11.89 -8.35
C VAL A 13 -12.82 12.80 -9.06
N ASP A 14 -12.34 13.50 -10.11
CA ASP A 14 -13.11 14.52 -10.81
C ASP A 14 -13.83 15.50 -9.85
N GLY A 15 -13.09 15.93 -8.80
CA GLY A 15 -13.55 16.86 -7.77
C GLY A 15 -14.43 16.26 -6.66
N LYS A 16 -14.75 14.96 -6.69
CA LYS A 16 -15.55 14.28 -5.67
C LYS A 16 -14.66 13.50 -4.71
N HIS A 17 -14.93 13.58 -3.41
CA HIS A 17 -14.20 12.83 -2.38
C HIS A 17 -14.46 11.32 -2.50
N PHE A 18 -13.37 10.54 -2.35
CA PHE A 18 -13.36 9.08 -2.25
C PHE A 18 -12.64 8.66 -0.99
N ASP A 19 -13.15 7.64 -0.30
CA ASP A 19 -12.53 7.12 0.91
C ASP A 19 -11.20 6.45 0.59
N GLY A 20 -10.15 6.79 1.34
CA GLY A 20 -8.85 6.15 1.20
C GLY A 20 -8.79 4.79 1.88
N VAL A 21 -8.19 3.79 1.22
CA VAL A 21 -8.02 2.43 1.78
C VAL A 21 -7.41 2.48 3.17
N THR A 22 -6.25 3.12 3.31
CA THR A 22 -5.52 3.21 4.59
C THR A 22 -6.35 3.90 5.67
N ASN A 23 -7.09 4.96 5.31
CA ASN A 23 -7.94 5.69 6.24
C ASN A 23 -9.06 4.81 6.81
N ILE A 24 -9.76 4.05 5.96
CA ILE A 24 -10.82 3.13 6.40
C ILE A 24 -10.24 2.04 7.32
N ILE A 25 -9.09 1.47 6.99
CA ILE A 25 -8.46 0.44 7.82
C ILE A 25 -8.03 1.00 9.17
N GLN A 26 -7.51 2.21 9.23
CA GLN A 26 -7.13 2.86 10.48
C GLN A 26 -8.34 3.15 11.37
N LEU A 27 -9.43 3.66 10.80
CA LEU A 27 -10.62 4.05 11.56
C LEU A 27 -11.46 2.85 12.03
N GLU A 28 -11.53 1.78 11.22
CA GLU A 28 -12.42 0.65 11.48
C GLU A 28 -11.66 -0.64 11.89
N GLY A 29 -10.35 -0.70 11.62
CA GLY A 29 -9.51 -1.87 11.89
C GLY A 29 -9.02 -2.03 13.32
N GLY A 30 -9.46 -1.17 14.27
CA GLY A 30 -9.07 -1.23 15.68
C GLY A 30 -7.62 -0.85 15.94
N SER A 31 -6.96 -0.17 15.03
CA SER A 31 -5.67 0.44 15.30
C SER A 31 -5.84 1.56 16.34
N PRO A 32 -4.94 1.69 17.34
CA PRO A 32 -4.98 2.85 18.23
C PRO A 32 -4.95 4.11 17.38
N GLY A 33 -5.77 5.10 17.75
CA GLY A 33 -5.84 6.36 17.02
C GLY A 33 -4.45 6.97 16.82
N LEU A 34 -4.25 7.64 15.70
CA LEU A 34 -2.98 8.30 15.34
C LEU A 34 -2.47 9.29 16.41
N GLU A 35 -3.34 9.71 17.34
CA GLU A 35 -3.02 10.61 18.45
C GLU A 35 -1.93 10.09 19.39
N TRP A 36 -1.70 8.76 19.41
CA TRP A 36 -0.71 8.09 20.27
C TRP A 36 0.49 7.52 19.47
N VAL A 37 0.54 7.77 18.16
CA VAL A 37 1.63 7.28 17.30
C VAL A 37 2.69 8.37 17.21
N ASP A 38 3.94 8.03 17.54
CA ASP A 38 5.07 8.94 17.33
C ASP A 38 5.06 9.39 15.85
N PRO A 39 5.06 10.70 15.56
CA PRO A 39 5.09 11.25 14.21
C PRO A 39 6.19 10.63 13.33
N TRP A 40 7.30 10.24 13.94
CA TRP A 40 8.39 9.56 13.27
C TRP A 40 7.94 8.29 12.52
N TYR A 41 7.00 7.50 13.07
CA TYR A 41 6.54 6.28 12.38
C TYR A 41 5.84 6.56 11.06
N LEU A 42 5.10 7.68 10.98
CA LEU A 42 4.43 8.10 9.75
C LEU A 42 5.44 8.67 8.75
N GLU A 43 6.32 9.55 9.20
CA GLU A 43 7.39 10.14 8.40
C GLU A 43 8.31 9.06 7.83
N ARG A 44 8.77 8.14 8.67
CA ARG A 44 9.59 6.99 8.28
C ARG A 44 8.93 6.18 7.16
N GLY A 45 7.65 5.84 7.32
CA GLY A 45 6.91 5.10 6.30
C GLY A 45 6.94 5.82 4.95
N GLN A 46 6.62 7.12 4.94
CA GLN A 46 6.64 7.92 3.72
C GLN A 46 8.05 7.97 3.08
N MET A 47 9.08 8.22 3.90
CA MET A 47 10.46 8.28 3.41
C MET A 47 10.90 6.95 2.79
N VAL A 48 10.56 5.81 3.40
CA VAL A 48 10.88 4.48 2.86
C VAL A 48 10.16 4.22 1.55
N HIS A 49 8.86 4.53 1.46
CA HIS A 49 8.11 4.39 0.20
C HIS A 49 8.73 5.23 -0.92
N ILE A 50 9.08 6.49 -0.64
CA ILE A 50 9.76 7.37 -1.61
C ILE A 50 11.12 6.79 -2.02
N ALA A 51 11.96 6.40 -1.06
CA ALA A 51 13.30 5.89 -1.34
C ALA A 51 13.25 4.59 -2.16
N THR A 52 12.36 3.65 -1.81
CA THR A 52 12.18 2.40 -2.57
C THR A 52 11.63 2.66 -3.97
N ALA A 53 10.73 3.64 -4.14
CA ALA A 53 10.20 4.02 -5.44
C ALA A 53 11.29 4.63 -6.34
N LEU A 54 12.08 5.57 -5.82
CA LEU A 54 13.19 6.17 -6.55
C LEU A 54 14.29 5.14 -6.90
N TYR A 55 14.54 4.18 -6.00
CA TYR A 55 15.45 3.07 -6.28
C TYR A 55 14.95 2.21 -7.44
N ASP A 56 13.69 1.80 -7.42
CA ASP A 56 13.10 0.97 -8.49
C ASP A 56 13.02 1.71 -9.83
N LEU A 57 12.91 3.04 -9.82
CA LEU A 57 13.00 3.90 -11.01
C LEU A 57 14.43 4.11 -11.50
N GLY A 58 15.46 3.71 -10.74
CA GLY A 58 16.87 3.89 -11.07
C GLY A 58 17.36 5.34 -10.99
N ILE A 59 16.69 6.19 -10.21
CA ILE A 59 16.99 7.63 -10.06
C ILE A 59 17.28 8.06 -8.63
N LEU A 60 17.41 7.11 -7.69
CA LEU A 60 17.74 7.41 -6.30
C LEU A 60 19.20 7.89 -6.16
N ASP A 61 19.38 9.08 -5.61
CA ASP A 61 20.69 9.49 -5.07
C ASP A 61 20.77 9.05 -3.60
N GLU A 62 21.53 7.97 -3.36
CA GLU A 62 21.63 7.39 -2.01
C GLU A 62 22.29 8.33 -0.99
N SER A 63 23.08 9.31 -1.45
CA SER A 63 23.70 10.30 -0.55
C SER A 63 22.67 11.24 0.10
N THR A 64 21.46 11.33 -0.46
CA THR A 64 20.35 12.15 0.05
C THR A 64 19.42 11.40 0.98
N VAL A 65 19.60 10.08 1.13
CA VAL A 65 18.73 9.23 1.97
C VAL A 65 19.02 9.47 3.45
N ASP A 66 17.97 9.68 4.24
CA ASP A 66 18.11 9.81 5.68
C ASP A 66 18.74 8.55 6.28
N PRO A 67 19.85 8.67 7.05
CA PRO A 67 20.53 7.52 7.63
C PRO A 67 19.62 6.60 8.47
N ARG A 68 18.55 7.15 9.06
CA ARG A 68 17.59 6.40 9.88
C ARG A 68 16.74 5.39 9.10
N ILE A 69 16.65 5.54 7.76
CA ILE A 69 15.90 4.61 6.90
C ILE A 69 16.81 3.73 6.03
N MET A 70 18.13 3.89 6.12
CA MET A 70 19.07 3.13 5.28
C MET A 70 18.94 1.62 5.45
N GLY A 71 18.65 1.11 6.64
CA GLY A 71 18.39 -0.31 6.86
C GLY A 71 17.21 -0.80 6.03
N TYR A 72 16.08 -0.11 6.08
CA TYR A 72 14.90 -0.47 5.27
C TYR A 72 15.20 -0.46 3.77
N LEU A 73 15.94 0.54 3.28
CA LEU A 73 16.36 0.59 1.88
C LEU A 73 17.28 -0.58 1.53
N THR A 74 18.20 -0.94 2.41
CA THR A 74 19.10 -2.10 2.21
C THR A 74 18.28 -3.40 2.17
N SER A 75 17.30 -3.56 3.07
CA SER A 75 16.38 -4.70 3.08
C SER A 75 15.56 -4.77 1.78
N TRP A 76 15.08 -3.63 1.26
CA TRP A 76 14.41 -3.58 -0.02
C TRP A 76 15.32 -4.01 -1.18
N LYS A 77 16.56 -3.53 -1.23
CA LYS A 77 17.55 -3.92 -2.24
C LYS A 77 17.79 -5.44 -2.25
N ARG A 78 17.89 -6.08 -1.08
CA ARG A 78 18.00 -7.54 -0.95
C ARG A 78 16.78 -8.25 -1.51
N PHE A 79 15.57 -7.76 -1.20
CA PHE A 79 14.34 -8.29 -1.80
C PHE A 79 14.33 -8.21 -3.31
N ARG A 80 15.01 -7.20 -3.89
CA ARG A 80 15.04 -6.93 -5.33
C ARG A 80 16.17 -7.62 -6.08
N GLU A 81 17.17 -8.16 -5.41
CA GLU A 81 18.46 -8.58 -5.99
C GLU A 81 18.32 -9.47 -7.23
N ASP A 82 17.45 -10.49 -7.17
CA ASP A 82 17.22 -11.44 -8.27
C ASP A 82 15.90 -11.20 -9.02
N LYS A 83 15.29 -10.04 -8.89
CA LYS A 83 14.00 -9.75 -9.50
C LYS A 83 14.13 -8.78 -10.68
N PRO A 84 13.31 -8.93 -11.72
CA PRO A 84 13.30 -8.01 -12.85
C PRO A 84 12.90 -6.60 -12.39
N PRO A 85 13.39 -5.55 -13.07
CA PRO A 85 13.01 -4.17 -12.75
C PRO A 85 11.51 -3.96 -12.92
N TYR A 86 10.92 -3.13 -12.06
CA TYR A 86 9.55 -2.67 -12.25
C TYR A 86 9.46 -1.72 -13.45
N LYS A 87 8.34 -1.76 -14.15
CA LYS A 87 7.99 -0.71 -15.08
C LYS A 87 7.57 0.54 -14.31
N PRO A 88 7.93 1.76 -14.76
CA PRO A 88 7.57 2.99 -14.05
C PRO A 88 6.07 3.11 -13.75
N GLU A 89 5.21 2.69 -14.69
CA GLU A 89 3.76 2.67 -14.52
C GLU A 89 3.22 1.67 -13.49
N HIS A 90 4.10 0.83 -12.94
CA HIS A 90 3.78 -0.16 -11.91
C HIS A 90 4.28 0.22 -10.51
N ILE A 91 4.71 1.48 -10.33
CA ILE A 91 5.26 2.00 -9.07
C ILE A 91 4.33 3.10 -8.55
N GLU A 92 3.90 3.02 -7.28
CA GLU A 92 3.02 4.01 -6.63
C GLU A 92 1.75 4.31 -7.45
N VAL A 93 1.05 3.25 -7.83
CA VAL A 93 -0.08 3.34 -8.78
C VAL A 93 -1.36 3.77 -8.08
N LYS A 94 -1.83 4.97 -8.41
CA LYS A 94 -3.11 5.49 -7.90
C LYS A 94 -4.28 4.87 -8.63
N MET A 95 -5.19 4.25 -7.89
CA MET A 95 -6.37 3.59 -8.44
C MET A 95 -7.63 3.96 -7.68
N VAL A 96 -8.78 3.83 -8.36
CA VAL A 96 -10.10 4.09 -7.77
C VAL A 96 -11.09 3.00 -8.15
N ASP A 97 -11.98 2.70 -7.23
CA ASP A 97 -13.19 1.94 -7.52
C ASP A 97 -14.38 2.92 -7.50
N THR A 98 -14.93 3.19 -8.69
CA THR A 98 -16.03 4.14 -8.84
C THR A 98 -17.39 3.55 -8.38
N LEU A 99 -17.51 2.24 -8.35
CA LEU A 99 -18.71 1.55 -7.87
C LEU A 99 -18.80 1.65 -6.34
N TYR A 100 -17.73 1.25 -5.65
CA TYR A 100 -17.66 1.32 -4.18
C TYR A 100 -17.12 2.65 -3.67
N ARG A 101 -16.67 3.57 -4.55
CA ARG A 101 -16.19 4.93 -4.25
C ARG A 101 -15.07 4.97 -3.22
N TYR A 102 -14.07 4.12 -3.37
CA TYR A 102 -12.83 4.18 -2.60
C TYR A 102 -11.61 4.25 -3.51
N ALA A 103 -10.50 4.68 -2.96
CA ALA A 103 -9.26 4.88 -3.69
C ALA A 103 -8.05 4.45 -2.86
N GLY A 104 -6.94 4.18 -3.54
CA GLY A 104 -5.66 3.86 -2.90
C GLY A 104 -4.49 4.04 -3.85
N THR A 105 -3.30 4.08 -3.27
CA THR A 105 -2.03 4.01 -4.01
C THR A 105 -1.42 2.64 -3.74
N ILE A 106 -1.22 1.87 -4.79
CA ILE A 106 -0.59 0.53 -4.73
C ILE A 106 0.91 0.71 -4.88
N ASP A 107 1.68 0.19 -3.95
CA ASP A 107 3.12 0.41 -3.93
C ASP A 107 3.80 -0.14 -5.19
N ARG A 108 3.50 -1.40 -5.53
CA ARG A 108 4.07 -2.07 -6.72
C ARG A 108 3.06 -3.01 -7.39
N LEU A 109 3.26 -3.18 -8.71
CA LEU A 109 2.67 -4.26 -9.49
C LEU A 109 3.79 -5.10 -10.12
N PRO A 110 3.80 -6.46 -9.99
CA PRO A 110 2.75 -7.31 -9.40
C PRO A 110 2.36 -6.91 -7.99
N LEU A 111 1.07 -7.09 -7.64
CA LEU A 111 0.45 -6.56 -6.42
C LEU A 111 1.25 -6.88 -5.16
N LEU A 112 1.84 -5.84 -4.59
CA LEU A 112 2.70 -5.89 -3.42
C LEU A 112 2.49 -4.63 -2.58
N ASP A 113 2.58 -4.79 -1.26
CA ASP A 113 2.48 -3.73 -0.26
C ASP A 113 3.73 -3.77 0.63
N ILE A 114 4.36 -2.61 0.86
CA ILE A 114 5.63 -2.47 1.60
C ILE A 114 5.34 -1.98 3.02
N LYS A 115 5.94 -2.59 4.02
CA LYS A 115 5.78 -2.24 5.43
C LYS A 115 7.12 -2.03 6.14
N CYS A 116 7.16 -0.98 6.98
CA CYS A 116 8.30 -0.65 7.85
C CYS A 116 8.01 -1.02 9.30
N GLY A 117 7.50 -2.21 9.55
CA GLY A 117 7.10 -2.60 10.91
C GLY A 117 6.76 -4.07 11.00
N VAL A 118 6.26 -4.47 12.16
CA VAL A 118 5.84 -5.85 12.39
C VAL A 118 4.49 -6.13 11.75
N TYR A 119 4.27 -7.40 11.41
CA TYR A 119 3.01 -7.93 10.90
C TYR A 119 1.79 -7.42 11.67
N LYS A 120 0.77 -7.01 10.94
CA LYS A 120 -0.57 -6.70 11.47
C LYS A 120 -1.63 -7.40 10.63
N LYS A 121 -2.64 -7.95 11.30
CA LYS A 121 -3.77 -8.58 10.59
C LYS A 121 -4.48 -7.62 9.63
N ALA A 122 -4.40 -6.33 9.87
CA ALA A 122 -4.95 -5.29 9.00
C ALA A 122 -4.23 -5.19 7.64
N ASP A 123 -2.98 -5.65 7.53
CA ASP A 123 -2.18 -5.53 6.30
C ASP A 123 -2.79 -6.36 5.16
N ILE A 124 -3.32 -7.56 5.46
CA ILE A 124 -4.04 -8.33 4.44
C ILE A 124 -5.35 -7.64 4.00
N ALA A 125 -6.01 -6.89 4.87
CA ALA A 125 -7.22 -6.14 4.48
C ALA A 125 -6.87 -5.00 3.50
N GLN A 126 -5.73 -4.34 3.68
CA GLN A 126 -5.19 -3.36 2.72
C GLN A 126 -4.89 -4.01 1.38
N LEU A 127 -4.19 -5.14 1.40
CA LEU A 127 -3.88 -5.89 0.18
C LEU A 127 -5.17 -6.37 -0.53
N GLY A 128 -6.19 -6.79 0.22
CA GLY A 128 -7.51 -7.16 -0.31
C GLY A 128 -8.22 -5.99 -0.98
N ALA A 129 -8.18 -4.79 -0.36
CA ALA A 129 -8.72 -3.58 -0.97
C ALA A 129 -7.99 -3.23 -2.28
N TYR A 130 -6.67 -3.33 -2.31
CA TYR A 130 -5.85 -3.12 -3.51
C TYR A 130 -6.13 -4.14 -4.60
N PHE A 131 -6.34 -5.41 -4.24
CA PHE A 131 -6.79 -6.44 -5.17
C PHE A 131 -8.13 -6.05 -5.83
N GLY A 132 -9.08 -5.49 -5.06
CA GLY A 132 -10.33 -4.95 -5.58
C GLY A 132 -10.10 -3.78 -6.55
N LEU A 133 -9.17 -2.87 -6.25
CA LEU A 133 -8.79 -1.77 -7.14
C LEU A 133 -8.22 -2.28 -8.47
N CYS A 134 -7.35 -3.31 -8.44
CA CYS A 134 -6.85 -3.92 -9.68
C CYS A 134 -7.98 -4.46 -10.54
N GLN A 135 -8.97 -5.14 -9.94
CA GLN A 135 -10.14 -5.63 -10.66
C GLN A 135 -11.00 -4.51 -11.26
N ALA A 136 -11.29 -3.46 -10.47
CA ALA A 136 -12.11 -2.32 -10.90
C ALA A 136 -11.47 -1.54 -12.06
N ASN A 137 -10.13 -1.45 -12.08
CA ASN A 137 -9.36 -0.75 -13.11
C ASN A 137 -8.94 -1.66 -14.27
N LYS A 138 -9.37 -2.92 -14.29
CA LYS A 138 -9.07 -3.91 -15.34
C LYS A 138 -7.56 -4.06 -15.61
N ILE A 139 -6.77 -4.03 -14.54
CA ILE A 139 -5.34 -4.29 -14.61
C ILE A 139 -5.10 -5.70 -15.16
N ASP A 140 -3.98 -5.90 -15.86
CA ASP A 140 -3.58 -7.22 -16.33
C ASP A 140 -3.63 -8.24 -15.17
N ARG A 141 -4.32 -9.36 -15.40
CA ARG A 141 -4.56 -10.36 -14.35
C ARG A 141 -3.28 -10.93 -13.78
N ASP A 142 -2.25 -11.08 -14.57
CA ASP A 142 -0.97 -11.63 -14.11
C ASP A 142 -0.32 -10.73 -13.04
N LEU A 143 -0.60 -9.41 -13.08
CA LEU A 143 -0.08 -8.44 -12.10
C LEU A 143 -0.76 -8.51 -10.72
N TYR A 144 -1.90 -9.16 -10.57
CA TYR A 144 -2.56 -9.33 -9.26
C TYR A 144 -3.05 -10.76 -8.98
N MET A 145 -3.03 -11.66 -9.98
CA MET A 145 -3.41 -13.07 -9.85
C MET A 145 -2.21 -14.02 -10.02
N GLY A 146 -1.11 -13.52 -10.61
CA GLY A 146 0.09 -14.30 -10.87
C GLY A 146 0.78 -14.81 -9.60
N PRO A 147 1.77 -15.69 -9.71
CA PRO A 147 2.43 -16.34 -8.58
C PRO A 147 3.19 -15.34 -7.70
N ASP A 148 3.77 -14.29 -8.28
CA ASP A 148 4.57 -13.27 -7.58
C ASP A 148 3.74 -12.07 -7.10
N ALA A 149 2.41 -12.13 -7.24
CA ALA A 149 1.49 -11.11 -6.76
C ALA A 149 0.95 -11.45 -5.35
N ARG A 150 0.30 -10.47 -4.74
CA ARG A 150 -0.37 -10.59 -3.44
C ARG A 150 0.59 -10.83 -2.29
N GLN A 151 1.63 -9.98 -2.21
CA GLN A 151 2.65 -10.03 -1.18
C GLN A 151 2.57 -8.80 -0.27
N VAL A 152 2.85 -9.01 1.02
CA VAL A 152 3.22 -7.95 1.95
C VAL A 152 4.67 -8.16 2.33
N VAL A 153 5.49 -7.14 2.13
CA VAL A 153 6.95 -7.19 2.36
C VAL A 153 7.29 -6.33 3.57
N TYR A 154 7.68 -6.96 4.66
CA TYR A 154 8.11 -6.30 5.90
C TYR A 154 9.61 -6.09 5.85
N LEU A 155 10.03 -4.85 5.67
CA LEU A 155 11.44 -4.49 5.59
C LEU A 155 12.10 -4.51 6.97
N ASP A 156 13.33 -4.99 7.02
CA ASP A 156 14.13 -5.03 8.25
C ASP A 156 14.87 -3.69 8.45
N GLU A 157 14.69 -3.12 9.64
CA GLU A 157 15.33 -1.88 10.07
C GLU A 157 16.86 -1.95 10.08
N GLN A 158 17.41 -3.14 10.33
CA GLN A 158 18.87 -3.37 10.39
C GLN A 158 19.48 -3.72 9.03
N GLY A 159 18.69 -3.75 7.97
CA GLY A 159 19.15 -4.06 6.61
C GLY A 159 19.32 -5.55 6.32
N GLY A 160 18.73 -6.40 7.13
CA GLY A 160 18.63 -7.83 6.89
C GLY A 160 17.63 -8.19 5.79
N ASP A 161 17.40 -9.48 5.60
CA ASP A 161 16.42 -9.97 4.64
C ASP A 161 15.01 -9.62 5.11
N PRO A 162 14.12 -9.16 4.21
CA PRO A 162 12.75 -8.86 4.59
C PRO A 162 11.94 -10.13 4.85
N ILE A 163 10.90 -9.99 5.66
CA ILE A 163 9.87 -11.03 5.79
C ILE A 163 8.84 -10.81 4.68
N VAL A 164 8.50 -11.87 3.96
CA VAL A 164 7.53 -11.82 2.85
C VAL A 164 6.35 -12.74 3.15
N ASP A 165 5.18 -12.14 3.32
CA ASP A 165 3.93 -12.89 3.42
C ASP A 165 3.24 -12.91 2.05
N ALA A 166 3.08 -14.10 1.50
CA ALA A 166 2.38 -14.33 0.23
C ALA A 166 0.99 -14.93 0.49
N TYR A 167 -0.02 -14.38 -0.18
CA TYR A 167 -1.41 -14.76 0.05
C TYR A 167 -2.04 -15.39 -1.18
N THR A 168 -2.90 -16.37 -0.96
CA THR A 168 -3.71 -16.99 -2.01
C THR A 168 -4.80 -16.02 -2.50
N VAL A 169 -5.32 -16.28 -3.69
CA VAL A 169 -6.44 -15.50 -4.25
C VAL A 169 -7.65 -15.52 -3.31
N SER A 170 -7.98 -16.67 -2.72
CA SER A 170 -9.10 -16.78 -1.80
C SER A 170 -8.93 -15.96 -0.52
N GLN A 171 -7.70 -15.88 0.01
CA GLN A 171 -7.41 -15.06 1.18
C GLN A 171 -7.57 -13.56 0.91
N VAL A 172 -7.04 -13.06 -0.23
CA VAL A 172 -7.20 -11.64 -0.56
C VAL A 172 -8.62 -11.27 -0.97
N GLN A 173 -9.38 -12.21 -1.55
CA GLN A 173 -10.82 -12.01 -1.81
C GLN A 173 -11.59 -11.88 -0.49
N ALA A 174 -11.39 -12.78 0.46
CA ALA A 174 -12.01 -12.68 1.79
C ALA A 174 -11.61 -11.39 2.52
N ALA A 175 -10.35 -10.98 2.37
CA ALA A 175 -9.85 -9.72 2.93
C ALA A 175 -10.49 -8.49 2.25
N ARG A 176 -10.69 -8.52 0.92
CA ARG A 176 -11.44 -7.49 0.19
C ARG A 176 -12.88 -7.37 0.71
N ASP A 177 -13.56 -8.49 0.88
CA ASP A 177 -14.94 -8.50 1.38
C ASP A 177 -15.01 -7.92 2.80
N SER A 178 -14.02 -8.26 3.66
CA SER A 178 -13.88 -7.67 4.99
C SER A 178 -13.65 -6.15 4.93
N PHE A 179 -12.81 -5.67 4.03
CA PHE A 179 -12.60 -4.24 3.79
C PHE A 179 -13.89 -3.54 3.34
N LEU A 180 -14.64 -4.13 2.41
CA LEU A 180 -15.90 -3.56 1.94
C LEU A 180 -16.96 -3.50 3.05
N CYS A 181 -17.00 -4.48 3.95
CA CYS A 181 -17.84 -4.42 5.15
C CYS A 181 -17.44 -3.24 6.05
N ALA A 182 -16.14 -3.05 6.30
CA ALA A 182 -15.62 -1.92 7.09
C ALA A 182 -15.98 -0.56 6.45
N LEU A 183 -15.77 -0.44 5.13
CA LEU A 183 -16.13 0.75 4.36
C LEU A 183 -17.63 1.08 4.46
N ASN A 184 -18.49 0.08 4.31
CA ASN A 184 -19.95 0.26 4.44
C ASN A 184 -20.34 0.65 5.86
N TRP A 185 -19.75 0.02 6.86
CA TRP A 185 -19.99 0.34 8.27
C TRP A 185 -19.53 1.77 8.61
N HIS A 186 -18.37 2.17 8.12
CA HIS A 186 -17.89 3.55 8.27
C HIS A 186 -18.88 4.57 7.72
N ARG A 187 -19.39 4.36 6.52
CA ARG A 187 -20.37 5.25 5.89
C ARG A 187 -21.70 5.26 6.62
N PHE A 188 -22.17 4.10 7.07
CA PHE A 188 -23.39 4.01 7.86
C PHE A 188 -23.30 4.84 9.13
N LYS A 189 -22.19 4.77 9.87
CA LYS A 189 -21.98 5.57 11.09
C LYS A 189 -21.98 7.08 10.83
N HIS A 190 -21.55 7.51 9.65
CA HIS A 190 -21.40 8.93 9.30
C HIS A 190 -22.47 9.42 8.31
N SER A 191 -23.43 8.58 7.92
CA SER A 191 -24.62 9.01 7.16
C SER A 191 -25.55 9.80 8.08
N LYS A 192 -25.94 11.00 7.62
CA LYS A 192 -26.98 11.82 8.28
C LYS A 192 -28.36 11.39 7.85
#